data_bcd8c1884949dc792f8d547e23a1f7f7
#
_entry.id   bcd8c1884949dc792f8d547e23a1f7f7
#
_cell.length_a   1.000
_cell.length_b   1.000
_cell.length_c   1.000
_cell.angle_alpha   90.00
_cell.angle_beta   90.00
_cell.angle_gamma   90.00
#
_symmetry.space_group_name_H-M   'P 1'
#
loop_
_entity.id
_entity.type
_entity.pdbx_description
1 polymer ?
#
loop_
_entity_poly.entity_id
_entity_poly.type
_entity_poly.pdbx_seq_one_letter_code
_entity_poly.pdbx_strand_id
1 'polypeptide(L)'
;MVAKAIDNPAPSRYTSPVQPNPSMKLSHTLAALFAVVSFAHADEKEIFNGKDLTGWEGNKDLWSVKDGAITGITPPDPADPKKGIIKHNTFLVWKGGMVGDFELTFQYRIEKGNSGVQYRSKELTPGEFGPIISGYQADFEAGDKYSGILYEERGRGILALRGEKNTIKPGVDGKKPEIAKNGLVGDNAAIQAAIKKEDWNEYRIVAKGNHVQHFINGMQTIDVTDEDTANAPKEGLLALQIHQGPPMVVQFKNFKLVESK
;
A
#
# COMPACT_ATOMS: atom_id res chain seq x y z
N MET A 1 -61.95 -22.61 -62.93
CA MET A 1 -61.54 -22.31 -64.29
C MET A 1 -60.26 -21.48 -64.17
N VAL A 2 -59.12 -22.18 -64.25
CA VAL A 2 -58.25 -22.27 -65.43
C VAL A 2 -57.84 -20.92 -66.01
N ALA A 3 -56.61 -20.57 -65.85
CA ALA A 3 -55.69 -20.31 -66.93
C ALA A 3 -54.22 -20.20 -66.42
N LYS A 4 -53.37 -21.04 -66.98
CA LYS A 4 -51.92 -21.04 -67.02
C LYS A 4 -51.40 -19.87 -67.89
N ALA A 5 -50.22 -19.33 -67.55
CA ALA A 5 -49.31 -18.73 -68.53
C ALA A 5 -47.89 -18.84 -67.94
N ILE A 6 -47.13 -19.47 -68.45
CA ILE A 6 -45.97 -19.83 -69.27
C ILE A 6 -44.79 -18.94 -68.97
N ASP A 7 -43.64 -19.67 -68.65
CA ASP A 7 -42.29 -19.21 -68.53
C ASP A 7 -41.68 -18.44 -69.68
N ASN A 8 -40.75 -17.52 -69.31
CA ASN A 8 -39.56 -17.34 -70.12
C ASN A 8 -38.36 -16.82 -69.28
N PRO A 9 -37.15 -17.36 -69.42
CA PRO A 9 -36.01 -17.03 -68.58
C PRO A 9 -35.19 -15.86 -69.22
N ALA A 10 -34.75 -14.93 -68.38
CA ALA A 10 -33.82 -13.87 -68.73
C ALA A 10 -32.38 -14.21 -68.29
N PRO A 11 -31.36 -13.62 -68.88
CA PRO A 11 -30.00 -14.19 -68.90
C PRO A 11 -29.17 -13.84 -67.64
N SER A 12 -28.37 -14.85 -67.30
CA SER A 12 -27.30 -14.81 -66.33
C SER A 12 -26.30 -13.63 -66.58
N ARG A 13 -26.12 -12.79 -65.52
CA ARG A 13 -24.93 -11.93 -65.40
C ARG A 13 -24.06 -12.46 -64.30
N TYR A 14 -22.93 -12.98 -64.68
CA TYR A 14 -21.78 -13.29 -63.78
C TYR A 14 -21.29 -11.99 -63.16
N THR A 15 -21.40 -11.87 -61.82
CA THR A 15 -20.65 -10.91 -61.05
C THR A 15 -19.68 -11.65 -60.15
N SER A 16 -18.42 -11.38 -60.36
CA SER A 16 -17.31 -11.90 -59.55
C SER A 16 -17.47 -11.49 -58.09
N PRO A 17 -17.08 -12.38 -57.13
CA PRO A 17 -17.13 -12.03 -55.71
C PRO A 17 -16.06 -11.02 -55.34
N VAL A 18 -16.48 -9.90 -54.77
CA VAL A 18 -15.61 -8.92 -54.13
C VAL A 18 -15.10 -9.54 -52.83
N GLN A 19 -13.79 -9.74 -52.74
CA GLN A 19 -13.14 -10.15 -51.51
C GLN A 19 -13.25 -9.05 -50.45
N PRO A 20 -13.63 -9.37 -49.19
CA PRO A 20 -13.63 -8.38 -48.13
C PRO A 20 -12.20 -8.08 -47.70
N ASN A 21 -11.86 -6.80 -47.72
CA ASN A 21 -10.61 -6.24 -47.21
C ASN A 21 -10.41 -6.66 -45.73
N PRO A 22 -9.21 -7.14 -45.31
CA PRO A 22 -8.95 -7.43 -43.91
C PRO A 22 -8.94 -6.13 -43.13
N SER A 23 -9.94 -5.94 -42.29
CA SER A 23 -9.98 -4.85 -41.31
C SER A 23 -8.78 -5.01 -40.38
N MET A 24 -7.81 -4.12 -40.51
CA MET A 24 -6.71 -3.94 -39.55
C MET A 24 -7.33 -3.61 -38.19
N LYS A 25 -7.37 -4.60 -37.29
CA LYS A 25 -7.65 -4.35 -35.88
C LYS A 25 -6.46 -3.59 -35.29
N LEU A 26 -6.62 -2.31 -35.14
CA LEU A 26 -5.69 -1.45 -34.42
C LEU A 26 -5.76 -1.83 -32.94
N SER A 27 -4.88 -2.73 -32.52
CA SER A 27 -4.70 -3.04 -31.09
C SER A 27 -4.09 -1.81 -30.42
N HIS A 28 -4.94 -1.06 -29.70
CA HIS A 28 -4.46 0.00 -28.80
C HIS A 28 -3.80 -0.66 -27.59
N THR A 29 -2.52 -0.96 -27.73
CA THR A 29 -1.68 -1.29 -26.58
C THR A 29 -1.49 0.01 -25.80
N LEU A 30 -2.29 0.20 -24.77
CA LEU A 30 -2.13 1.29 -23.81
C LEU A 30 -0.82 1.00 -23.03
N ALA A 31 0.30 1.52 -23.51
CA ALA A 31 1.54 1.52 -22.74
C ALA A 31 1.34 2.49 -21.57
N ALA A 32 1.07 1.94 -20.40
CA ALA A 32 1.13 2.69 -19.17
C ALA A 32 2.58 3.15 -18.98
N LEU A 33 2.82 4.43 -19.22
CA LEU A 33 4.11 5.08 -18.95
C LEU A 33 4.22 5.20 -17.42
N PHE A 34 4.81 4.20 -16.78
CA PHE A 34 5.24 4.33 -15.38
C PHE A 34 6.34 5.38 -15.35
N ALA A 35 6.06 6.53 -14.78
CA ALA A 35 7.09 7.47 -14.40
C ALA A 35 7.92 6.82 -13.28
N VAL A 36 8.99 6.14 -13.67
CA VAL A 36 10.02 5.70 -12.73
C VAL A 36 10.72 6.97 -12.26
N VAL A 37 10.37 7.44 -11.07
CA VAL A 37 11.16 8.45 -10.38
C VAL A 37 12.46 7.75 -9.97
N SER A 38 13.47 7.81 -10.81
CA SER A 38 14.81 7.32 -10.48
C SER A 38 15.40 8.26 -9.43
N PHE A 39 15.70 7.73 -8.25
CA PHE A 39 16.63 8.36 -7.32
C PHE A 39 18.04 8.19 -7.93
N ALA A 40 18.47 9.16 -8.73
CA ALA A 40 19.80 9.11 -9.35
C ALA A 40 20.86 9.21 -8.24
N HIS A 41 21.66 8.16 -8.05
CA HIS A 41 22.83 8.07 -7.15
C HIS A 41 22.53 8.05 -5.64
N ALA A 42 21.44 7.45 -5.21
CA ALA A 42 21.22 7.13 -3.81
C ALA A 42 21.67 5.68 -3.53
N ASP A 43 22.47 5.47 -2.48
CA ASP A 43 22.88 4.13 -2.06
C ASP A 43 21.68 3.37 -1.46
N GLU A 44 21.39 2.19 -1.99
CA GLU A 44 20.40 1.28 -1.41
C GLU A 44 20.97 0.70 -0.09
N LYS A 45 20.23 0.82 1.00
CA LYS A 45 20.58 0.29 2.31
C LYS A 45 19.68 -0.88 2.66
N GLU A 46 20.26 -2.03 2.98
CA GLU A 46 19.56 -3.09 3.68
C GLU A 46 19.49 -2.73 5.17
N ILE A 47 18.28 -2.50 5.70
CA ILE A 47 18.09 -2.07 7.10
C ILE A 47 17.71 -3.22 8.03
N PHE A 48 17.72 -4.47 7.53
CA PHE A 48 17.52 -5.68 8.30
C PHE A 48 18.49 -6.78 7.81
N ASN A 49 19.24 -7.37 8.72
CA ASN A 49 20.30 -8.34 8.42
C ASN A 49 19.81 -9.79 8.20
N GLY A 50 18.50 -10.05 8.34
CA GLY A 50 17.91 -11.39 8.20
C GLY A 50 18.19 -12.35 9.35
N LYS A 51 18.89 -11.94 10.42
CA LYS A 51 19.37 -12.84 11.49
C LYS A 51 18.84 -12.47 12.87
N ASP A 52 18.88 -11.20 13.23
CA ASP A 52 18.51 -10.69 14.54
C ASP A 52 17.95 -9.25 14.45
N LEU A 53 17.54 -8.70 15.58
CA LEU A 53 16.99 -7.34 15.66
C LEU A 53 18.07 -6.27 15.86
N THR A 54 19.32 -6.52 15.51
CA THR A 54 20.37 -5.48 15.54
C THR A 54 19.95 -4.28 14.68
N GLY A 55 20.01 -3.09 15.27
CA GLY A 55 19.52 -1.85 14.62
C GLY A 55 18.03 -1.59 14.77
N TRP A 56 17.30 -2.43 15.51
CA TRP A 56 15.89 -2.29 15.81
C TRP A 56 15.64 -2.34 17.33
N GLU A 57 14.69 -1.55 17.82
CA GLU A 57 14.36 -1.44 19.23
C GLU A 57 12.85 -1.53 19.46
N GLY A 58 12.43 -2.40 20.38
CA GLY A 58 11.03 -2.62 20.76
C GLY A 58 10.92 -3.69 21.85
N ASN A 59 9.70 -4.08 22.18
CA ASN A 59 9.43 -5.09 23.20
C ASN A 59 9.86 -6.49 22.71
N LYS A 60 10.88 -7.07 23.37
CA LYS A 60 11.45 -8.38 23.00
C LYS A 60 10.52 -9.57 23.27
N ASP A 61 9.48 -9.39 24.07
CA ASP A 61 8.47 -10.43 24.33
C ASP A 61 7.48 -10.51 23.15
N LEU A 62 7.39 -9.47 22.34
CA LEU A 62 6.48 -9.38 21.20
C LEU A 62 7.18 -9.47 19.85
N TRP A 63 8.48 -9.07 19.78
CA TRP A 63 9.26 -9.02 18.57
C TRP A 63 10.45 -9.96 18.58
N SER A 64 10.63 -10.71 17.52
CA SER A 64 11.73 -11.67 17.35
C SER A 64 12.09 -11.81 15.87
N VAL A 65 13.11 -12.60 15.55
CA VAL A 65 13.37 -13.04 14.17
C VAL A 65 13.06 -14.52 14.07
N LYS A 66 12.25 -14.91 13.08
CA LYS A 66 11.91 -16.29 12.76
C LYS A 66 12.02 -16.49 11.25
N ASP A 67 12.72 -17.53 10.83
CA ASP A 67 12.87 -17.91 9.41
C ASP A 67 13.35 -16.75 8.52
N GLY A 68 14.32 -15.95 9.02
CA GLY A 68 14.86 -14.80 8.31
C GLY A 68 13.93 -13.60 8.20
N ALA A 69 12.85 -13.54 8.98
CA ALA A 69 11.89 -12.44 9.00
C ALA A 69 11.74 -11.85 10.41
N ILE A 70 11.68 -10.53 10.51
CA ILE A 70 11.19 -9.85 11.71
C ILE A 70 9.76 -10.31 11.94
N THR A 71 9.49 -10.84 13.13
CA THR A 71 8.20 -11.44 13.48
C THR A 71 7.63 -10.76 14.70
N GLY A 72 6.47 -10.14 14.54
CA GLY A 72 5.66 -9.57 15.61
C GLY A 72 4.50 -10.50 15.97
N ILE A 73 4.34 -10.78 17.27
CA ILE A 73 3.29 -11.67 17.77
C ILE A 73 2.59 -11.02 18.95
N THR A 74 1.25 -10.97 18.91
CA THR A 74 0.43 -10.72 20.06
C THR A 74 -0.23 -12.02 20.48
N PRO A 75 0.17 -12.65 21.62
CA PRO A 75 -0.51 -13.82 22.14
C PRO A 75 -1.91 -13.49 22.65
N PRO A 76 -2.79 -14.52 22.81
CA PRO A 76 -4.11 -14.33 23.40
C PRO A 76 -4.02 -13.81 24.83
N ASP A 77 -4.94 -12.91 25.19
CA ASP A 77 -5.16 -12.50 26.59
C ASP A 77 -5.74 -13.69 27.38
N PRO A 78 -5.13 -14.12 28.49
CA PRO A 78 -5.67 -15.22 29.31
C PRO A 78 -7.10 -14.99 29.81
N ALA A 79 -7.53 -13.73 29.99
CA ALA A 79 -8.86 -13.37 30.44
C ALA A 79 -9.89 -13.35 29.29
N ASP A 80 -9.47 -13.10 28.06
CA ASP A 80 -10.31 -13.08 26.86
C ASP A 80 -9.49 -13.52 25.63
N PRO A 81 -9.45 -14.81 25.32
CA PRO A 81 -8.63 -15.34 24.21
C PRO A 81 -8.97 -14.80 22.83
N LYS A 82 -10.07 -14.06 22.67
CA LYS A 82 -10.41 -13.36 21.43
C LYS A 82 -9.63 -12.05 21.25
N LYS A 83 -9.02 -11.56 22.33
CA LYS A 83 -8.18 -10.36 22.36
C LYS A 83 -6.73 -10.73 22.56
N GLY A 84 -5.85 -9.91 22.00
CA GLY A 84 -4.42 -9.95 22.29
C GLY A 84 -4.12 -9.29 23.65
N ILE A 85 -2.95 -9.61 24.22
CA ILE A 85 -2.54 -9.06 25.54
C ILE A 85 -2.30 -7.56 25.51
N ILE A 86 -1.93 -6.98 24.36
CA ILE A 86 -1.58 -5.55 24.28
C ILE A 86 -2.83 -4.68 24.36
N LYS A 87 -2.72 -3.55 25.06
CA LYS A 87 -3.81 -2.61 25.29
C LYS A 87 -3.69 -1.34 24.44
N HIS A 88 -2.61 -1.18 23.70
CA HIS A 88 -2.36 -0.12 22.73
C HIS A 88 -1.46 -0.65 21.61
N ASN A 89 -1.46 0.03 20.46
CA ASN A 89 -0.52 -0.27 19.39
C ASN A 89 0.91 -0.15 19.90
N THR A 90 1.77 -1.08 19.52
CA THR A 90 3.18 -1.09 19.88
C THR A 90 4.05 -1.26 18.63
N PHE A 91 5.30 -0.81 18.73
CA PHE A 91 6.14 -0.68 17.56
C PHE A 91 7.55 -1.21 17.80
N LEU A 92 8.15 -1.70 16.71
CA LEU A 92 9.58 -1.98 16.60
C LEU A 92 10.22 -0.86 15.79
N VAL A 93 11.04 -0.04 16.42
CA VAL A 93 11.62 1.17 15.82
C VAL A 93 12.97 0.87 15.21
N TRP A 94 13.18 1.25 13.95
CA TRP A 94 14.50 1.25 13.33
C TRP A 94 15.36 2.38 13.88
N LYS A 95 16.59 2.06 14.32
CA LYS A 95 17.53 2.99 14.99
C LYS A 95 18.61 3.53 14.06
N GLY A 96 18.50 3.28 12.77
CA GLY A 96 19.50 3.74 11.79
C GLY A 96 19.37 5.23 11.39
N GLY A 97 18.40 5.94 11.93
CA GLY A 97 18.21 7.39 11.71
C GLY A 97 16.78 7.78 11.42
N MET A 98 16.59 9.04 11.04
CA MET A 98 15.34 9.58 10.53
C MET A 98 15.35 9.55 9.00
N VAL A 99 14.20 9.33 8.39
CA VAL A 99 14.02 9.35 6.93
C VAL A 99 13.17 10.54 6.51
N GLY A 100 13.64 11.27 5.51
CA GLY A 100 12.94 12.40 4.89
C GLY A 100 12.33 12.00 3.55
N ASP A 101 13.03 12.29 2.46
CA ASP A 101 12.68 11.83 1.11
C ASP A 101 13.31 10.45 0.88
N PHE A 102 12.47 9.45 0.61
CA PHE A 102 12.94 8.07 0.48
C PHE A 102 12.02 7.21 -0.41
N GLU A 103 12.56 6.10 -0.85
CA GLU A 103 11.83 4.92 -1.30
C GLU A 103 12.15 3.75 -0.36
N LEU A 104 11.13 3.08 0.15
CA LEU A 104 11.26 1.89 0.97
C LEU A 104 10.49 0.75 0.34
N THR A 105 11.18 -0.36 0.03
CA THR A 105 10.57 -1.62 -0.40
C THR A 105 10.78 -2.67 0.67
N PHE A 106 9.76 -3.46 0.95
CA PHE A 106 9.82 -4.59 1.88
C PHE A 106 8.78 -5.64 1.53
N GLN A 107 8.92 -6.83 2.11
CA GLN A 107 7.89 -7.85 2.04
C GLN A 107 7.24 -8.02 3.41
N TYR A 108 5.92 -8.20 3.41
CA TYR A 108 5.13 -8.49 4.60
C TYR A 108 4.22 -9.71 4.40
N ARG A 109 3.91 -10.37 5.52
CA ARG A 109 2.88 -11.40 5.62
C ARG A 109 2.14 -11.20 6.94
N ILE A 110 0.81 -11.33 6.93
CA ILE A 110 -0.03 -11.17 8.12
C ILE A 110 -1.11 -12.26 8.15
N GLU A 111 -1.32 -12.88 9.31
CA GLU A 111 -2.32 -13.94 9.47
C GLU A 111 -3.63 -13.40 10.04
N LYS A 112 -3.58 -12.52 11.02
CA LYS A 112 -4.75 -11.92 11.66
C LYS A 112 -4.45 -10.48 12.07
N GLY A 113 -5.50 -9.67 12.27
CA GLY A 113 -5.39 -8.32 12.77
C GLY A 113 -4.96 -7.31 11.72
N ASN A 114 -4.35 -6.24 12.18
CA ASN A 114 -3.86 -5.11 11.39
C ASN A 114 -2.42 -4.80 11.77
N SER A 115 -1.67 -4.24 10.85
CA SER A 115 -0.29 -3.81 11.00
C SER A 115 0.03 -2.70 10.01
N GLY A 116 1.26 -2.24 10.01
CA GLY A 116 1.75 -1.25 9.05
C GLY A 116 3.19 -0.88 9.28
N VAL A 117 3.71 -0.07 8.37
CA VAL A 117 5.02 0.56 8.50
C VAL A 117 4.81 2.05 8.72
N GLN A 118 5.22 2.51 9.90
CA GLN A 118 5.28 3.92 10.24
C GLN A 118 6.47 4.57 9.54
N TYR A 119 6.29 5.76 8.99
CA TYR A 119 7.36 6.55 8.40
C TYR A 119 7.15 8.04 8.64
N ARG A 120 8.24 8.80 8.61
CA ARG A 120 8.23 10.22 9.02
C ARG A 120 7.50 10.43 10.34
N SER A 121 7.69 9.48 11.27
CA SER A 121 6.95 9.38 12.51
C SER A 121 7.78 9.87 13.70
N LYS A 122 7.15 10.09 14.83
CA LYS A 122 7.79 10.50 16.08
C LYS A 122 7.31 9.64 17.25
N GLU A 123 8.20 9.37 18.17
CA GLU A 123 7.85 8.78 19.44
C GLU A 123 7.21 9.85 20.34
N LEU A 124 6.05 9.54 20.93
CA LEU A 124 5.34 10.45 21.82
C LEU A 124 5.72 10.18 23.28
N THR A 125 5.72 8.90 23.67
CA THR A 125 6.00 8.47 25.04
C THR A 125 6.30 6.97 25.06
N PRO A 126 7.05 6.46 26.06
CA PRO A 126 7.10 5.04 26.32
C PRO A 126 5.71 4.53 26.72
N GLY A 127 5.37 3.32 26.26
CA GLY A 127 4.14 2.61 26.65
C GLY A 127 4.48 1.30 27.35
N GLU A 128 3.48 0.70 27.99
CA GLU A 128 3.61 -0.58 28.72
C GLU A 128 4.15 -1.71 27.82
N PHE A 129 3.74 -1.72 26.54
CA PHE A 129 4.13 -2.77 25.59
C PHE A 129 5.17 -2.30 24.57
N GLY A 130 5.77 -1.12 24.75
CA GLY A 130 6.73 -0.50 23.84
C GLY A 130 6.33 0.93 23.47
N PRO A 131 7.11 1.61 22.60
CA PRO A 131 6.91 3.02 22.31
C PRO A 131 5.54 3.30 21.70
N ILE A 132 4.98 4.47 22.02
CA ILE A 132 3.77 5.01 21.40
C ILE A 132 4.21 6.01 20.33
N ILE A 133 3.79 5.78 19.09
CA ILE A 133 4.24 6.53 17.92
C ILE A 133 3.09 7.28 17.27
N SER A 134 3.39 8.40 16.64
CA SER A 134 2.50 9.20 15.81
C SER A 134 3.17 9.51 14.47
N GLY A 135 2.42 9.51 13.39
CA GLY A 135 2.88 9.86 12.05
C GLY A 135 2.24 9.02 10.95
N TYR A 136 2.75 9.12 9.72
CA TYR A 136 2.23 8.37 8.59
C TYR A 136 2.43 6.87 8.73
N GLN A 137 1.44 6.11 8.32
CA GLN A 137 1.46 4.66 8.28
C GLN A 137 1.03 4.13 6.91
N ALA A 138 1.88 3.30 6.33
CA ALA A 138 1.54 2.41 5.24
C ALA A 138 0.83 1.19 5.85
N ASP A 139 -0.50 1.23 5.84
CA ASP A 139 -1.36 0.30 6.56
C ASP A 139 -1.64 -0.97 5.75
N PHE A 140 -1.74 -2.11 6.42
CA PHE A 140 -2.22 -3.37 5.87
C PHE A 140 -2.83 -4.27 6.95
N GLU A 141 -3.71 -5.18 6.54
CA GLU A 141 -4.42 -6.08 7.45
C GLU A 141 -4.64 -7.46 6.83
N ALA A 142 -5.05 -8.42 7.67
CA ALA A 142 -5.45 -9.74 7.21
C ALA A 142 -6.85 -9.75 6.54
N GLY A 143 -7.62 -8.67 6.68
CA GLY A 143 -8.90 -8.46 6.04
C GLY A 143 -8.77 -7.86 4.63
N ASP A 144 -9.85 -7.27 4.15
CA ASP A 144 -9.96 -6.75 2.79
C ASP A 144 -10.25 -5.24 2.72
N LYS A 145 -10.22 -4.54 3.86
CA LYS A 145 -10.68 -3.15 3.96
C LYS A 145 -9.54 -2.12 3.97
N TYR A 146 -8.50 -2.33 4.79
CA TYR A 146 -7.52 -1.29 5.10
C TYR A 146 -6.14 -1.47 4.45
N SER A 147 -5.86 -2.62 3.81
CA SER A 147 -4.56 -2.78 3.14
C SER A 147 -4.36 -1.76 2.03
N GLY A 148 -3.23 -1.04 2.09
CA GLY A 148 -2.82 -0.05 1.09
C GLY A 148 -3.39 1.35 1.29
N ILE A 149 -3.98 1.67 2.44
CA ILE A 149 -4.40 3.04 2.79
C ILE A 149 -3.22 3.87 3.30
N LEU A 150 -3.37 5.20 3.30
CA LEU A 150 -2.54 6.10 4.09
C LEU A 150 -3.30 6.47 5.37
N TYR A 151 -2.75 6.07 6.50
CA TYR A 151 -3.24 6.42 7.82
C TYR A 151 -2.24 7.30 8.55
N GLU A 152 -2.69 8.20 9.40
CA GLU A 152 -1.82 8.94 10.31
C GLU A 152 -2.14 8.55 11.76
N GLU A 153 -1.27 7.72 12.32
CA GLU A 153 -1.38 7.19 13.68
C GLU A 153 -1.35 8.33 14.68
N ARG A 154 -2.34 8.39 15.57
CA ARG A 154 -2.50 9.45 16.59
C ARG A 154 -2.42 10.88 16.04
N GLY A 155 -2.84 11.05 14.79
CA GLY A 155 -2.87 12.30 14.07
C GLY A 155 -4.23 12.52 13.40
N ARG A 156 -4.21 12.79 12.09
CA ARG A 156 -5.40 13.14 11.30
C ARG A 156 -6.24 11.93 10.87
N GLY A 157 -5.80 10.68 11.14
CA GLY A 157 -6.53 9.46 10.82
C GLY A 157 -6.34 9.02 9.37
N ILE A 158 -7.39 8.52 8.70
CA ILE A 158 -7.32 8.07 7.30
C ILE A 158 -7.21 9.28 6.39
N LEU A 159 -6.11 9.38 5.64
CA LEU A 159 -5.83 10.44 4.67
C LEU A 159 -6.15 10.03 3.23
N ALA A 160 -6.04 8.73 2.93
CA ALA A 160 -6.50 8.18 1.66
C ALA A 160 -6.92 6.72 1.83
N LEU A 161 -8.04 6.35 1.24
CA LEU A 161 -8.45 4.95 1.08
C LEU A 161 -7.73 4.31 -0.12
N ARG A 162 -7.67 2.99 -0.14
CA ARG A 162 -7.10 2.25 -1.26
C ARG A 162 -7.78 2.60 -2.58
N GLY A 163 -6.99 2.91 -3.57
CA GLY A 163 -7.42 3.34 -4.89
C GLY A 163 -7.54 4.87 -5.04
N GLU A 164 -7.41 5.66 -3.98
CA GLU A 164 -7.62 7.10 -4.03
C GLU A 164 -6.37 7.91 -4.40
N LYS A 165 -6.62 9.00 -5.13
CA LYS A 165 -5.70 10.11 -5.33
C LYS A 165 -6.26 11.34 -4.65
N ASN A 166 -5.56 11.85 -3.61
CA ASN A 166 -6.06 12.90 -2.73
C ASN A 166 -5.07 14.06 -2.60
N THR A 167 -5.62 15.27 -2.33
CA THR A 167 -4.88 16.38 -1.76
C THR A 167 -5.41 16.65 -0.35
N ILE A 168 -4.51 16.69 0.63
CA ILE A 168 -4.83 17.00 2.02
C ILE A 168 -4.57 18.48 2.23
N LYS A 169 -5.60 19.23 2.61
CA LYS A 169 -5.51 20.68 2.89
C LYS A 169 -5.68 20.95 4.38
N PRO A 170 -5.13 22.07 4.89
CA PRO A 170 -5.35 22.46 6.27
C PRO A 170 -6.83 22.53 6.60
N GLY A 171 -7.20 22.07 7.79
CA GLY A 171 -8.54 22.28 8.34
C GLY A 171 -8.74 23.77 8.70
N VAL A 172 -9.97 24.25 8.55
CA VAL A 172 -10.34 25.61 8.96
C VAL A 172 -10.61 25.64 10.46
N ASP A 173 -10.07 26.64 11.18
CA ASP A 173 -10.30 26.88 12.61
C ASP A 173 -9.99 25.67 13.52
N GLY A 174 -8.87 24.97 13.27
CA GLY A 174 -8.45 23.82 14.05
C GLY A 174 -9.30 22.56 13.86
N LYS A 175 -10.15 22.52 12.85
CA LYS A 175 -10.93 21.35 12.44
C LYS A 175 -10.04 20.30 11.76
N LYS A 176 -10.64 19.13 11.54
CA LYS A 176 -9.99 18.07 10.74
C LYS A 176 -9.56 18.58 9.37
N PRO A 177 -8.51 18.01 8.76
CA PRO A 177 -8.06 18.40 7.44
C PRO A 177 -9.19 18.21 6.41
N GLU A 178 -9.21 19.04 5.38
CA GLU A 178 -10.01 18.81 4.19
C GLU A 178 -9.31 17.78 3.31
N ILE A 179 -10.00 16.72 2.94
CA ILE A 179 -9.50 15.72 2.01
C ILE A 179 -10.17 15.92 0.65
N ALA A 180 -9.45 16.57 -0.26
CA ALA A 180 -9.91 16.76 -1.64
C ALA A 180 -9.59 15.52 -2.47
N LYS A 181 -10.63 14.83 -2.95
CA LYS A 181 -10.49 13.64 -3.82
C LYS A 181 -10.27 14.08 -5.26
N ASN A 182 -9.09 13.82 -5.80
CA ASN A 182 -8.67 14.23 -7.14
C ASN A 182 -8.84 13.14 -8.20
N GLY A 183 -9.30 11.95 -7.80
CA GLY A 183 -9.51 10.82 -8.69
C GLY A 183 -9.09 9.49 -8.09
N LEU A 184 -8.79 8.54 -8.95
CA LEU A 184 -8.37 7.19 -8.57
C LEU A 184 -7.00 6.89 -9.18
N VAL A 185 -6.19 6.08 -8.47
CA VAL A 185 -4.94 5.51 -8.99
C VAL A 185 -5.16 4.14 -9.63
N GLY A 186 -6.32 3.52 -9.35
CA GLY A 186 -6.71 2.22 -9.89
C GLY A 186 -8.07 1.77 -9.37
N ASP A 187 -8.54 0.66 -9.90
CA ASP A 187 -9.76 0.00 -9.40
C ASP A 187 -9.50 -0.68 -8.06
N ASN A 188 -10.28 -0.35 -7.04
CA ASN A 188 -10.11 -0.85 -5.68
C ASN A 188 -10.23 -2.39 -5.61
N ALA A 189 -11.16 -3.00 -6.37
CA ALA A 189 -11.33 -4.44 -6.37
C ALA A 189 -10.15 -5.16 -7.04
N ALA A 190 -9.61 -4.59 -8.13
CA ALA A 190 -8.42 -5.11 -8.80
C ALA A 190 -7.19 -5.02 -7.88
N ILE A 191 -7.01 -3.91 -7.17
CA ILE A 191 -5.91 -3.76 -6.20
C ILE A 191 -6.06 -4.79 -5.06
N GLN A 192 -7.29 -4.97 -4.52
CA GLN A 192 -7.54 -5.96 -3.48
C GLN A 192 -7.25 -7.38 -3.97
N ALA A 193 -7.65 -7.72 -5.19
CA ALA A 193 -7.42 -9.05 -5.77
C ALA A 193 -5.94 -9.38 -5.97
N ALA A 194 -5.07 -8.36 -6.09
CA ALA A 194 -3.62 -8.56 -6.18
C ALA A 194 -2.95 -8.83 -4.82
N ILE A 195 -3.64 -8.58 -3.70
CA ILE A 195 -3.11 -8.83 -2.35
C ILE A 195 -3.26 -10.31 -2.02
N LYS A 196 -2.14 -10.97 -1.70
CA LYS A 196 -2.08 -12.38 -1.36
C LYS A 196 -2.39 -12.57 0.12
N LYS A 197 -3.50 -13.23 0.41
CA LYS A 197 -3.92 -13.51 1.79
C LYS A 197 -2.96 -14.51 2.45
N GLU A 198 -2.51 -14.18 3.68
CA GLU A 198 -1.62 -15.04 4.48
C GLU A 198 -0.32 -15.46 3.78
N ASP A 199 0.07 -14.74 2.71
CA ASP A 199 1.29 -14.98 1.94
C ASP A 199 2.10 -13.70 1.80
N TRP A 200 3.33 -13.80 1.26
CA TRP A 200 4.23 -12.69 1.09
C TRP A 200 3.74 -11.71 0.02
N ASN A 201 3.56 -10.46 0.44
CA ASN A 201 3.26 -9.31 -0.41
C ASN A 201 4.45 -8.36 -0.40
N GLU A 202 4.78 -7.78 -1.53
CA GLU A 202 5.69 -6.66 -1.60
C GLU A 202 4.93 -5.36 -1.32
N TYR A 203 5.48 -4.52 -0.45
CA TYR A 203 5.01 -3.17 -0.23
C TYR A 203 6.11 -2.19 -0.62
N ARG A 204 5.76 -1.13 -1.35
CA ARG A 204 6.67 -0.04 -1.70
C ARG A 204 6.04 1.29 -1.30
N ILE A 205 6.83 2.09 -0.58
CA ILE A 205 6.49 3.46 -0.15
C ILE A 205 7.43 4.41 -0.88
N VAL A 206 6.89 5.43 -1.51
CA VAL A 206 7.65 6.55 -2.09
C VAL A 206 7.21 7.83 -1.39
N ALA A 207 8.13 8.52 -0.74
CA ALA A 207 7.89 9.80 -0.08
C ALA A 207 8.88 10.84 -0.59
N LYS A 208 8.38 11.88 -1.26
CA LYS A 208 9.20 12.96 -1.82
C LYS A 208 8.54 14.32 -1.56
N GLY A 209 9.22 15.17 -0.80
CA GLY A 209 8.62 16.43 -0.32
C GLY A 209 7.30 16.15 0.42
N ASN A 210 6.22 16.73 -0.03
CA ASN A 210 4.88 16.53 0.50
C ASN A 210 4.04 15.51 -0.29
N HIS A 211 4.65 14.78 -1.24
CA HIS A 211 3.99 13.78 -2.07
C HIS A 211 4.36 12.38 -1.61
N VAL A 212 3.35 11.55 -1.36
CA VAL A 212 3.52 10.16 -0.92
C VAL A 212 2.69 9.22 -1.77
N GLN A 213 3.26 8.07 -2.10
CA GLN A 213 2.63 7.03 -2.90
C GLN A 213 2.89 5.67 -2.25
N HIS A 214 1.88 4.81 -2.25
CA HIS A 214 2.01 3.43 -1.81
C HIS A 214 1.70 2.46 -2.94
N PHE A 215 2.37 1.30 -2.91
CA PHE A 215 2.16 0.23 -3.87
C PHE A 215 2.17 -1.12 -3.15
N ILE A 216 1.28 -2.04 -3.56
CA ILE A 216 1.30 -3.44 -3.11
C ILE A 216 1.35 -4.33 -4.35
N ASN A 217 2.32 -5.24 -4.40
CA ASN A 217 2.55 -6.16 -5.52
C ASN A 217 2.58 -5.44 -6.88
N GLY A 218 3.23 -4.25 -6.92
CA GLY A 218 3.35 -3.41 -8.11
C GLY A 218 2.12 -2.57 -8.43
N MET A 219 0.98 -2.77 -7.77
CA MET A 219 -0.21 -1.95 -7.96
C MET A 219 -0.19 -0.73 -7.05
N GLN A 220 -0.35 0.46 -7.62
CA GLN A 220 -0.46 1.69 -6.84
C GLN A 220 -1.75 1.67 -6.02
N THR A 221 -1.63 1.94 -4.72
CA THR A 221 -2.76 1.90 -3.79
C THR A 221 -3.22 3.27 -3.36
N ILE A 222 -2.31 4.25 -3.26
CA ILE A 222 -2.65 5.67 -3.02
C ILE A 222 -1.67 6.60 -3.73
N ASP A 223 -2.13 7.84 -3.96
CA ASP A 223 -1.33 8.98 -4.43
C ASP A 223 -1.81 10.22 -3.67
N VAL A 224 -0.98 10.74 -2.75
CA VAL A 224 -1.38 11.81 -1.84
C VAL A 224 -0.39 12.97 -1.90
N THR A 225 -0.92 14.18 -2.12
CA THR A 225 -0.17 15.43 -1.90
C THR A 225 -0.68 16.07 -0.61
N ASP A 226 0.18 16.19 0.40
CA ASP A 226 -0.18 16.79 1.69
C ASP A 226 0.22 18.27 1.74
N GLU A 227 -0.76 19.15 1.54
CA GLU A 227 -0.59 20.60 1.57
C GLU A 227 -0.84 21.19 2.96
N ASP A 228 -1.19 20.38 3.95
CA ASP A 228 -1.31 20.79 5.35
C ASP A 228 0.09 20.91 5.99
N THR A 229 0.85 21.88 5.55
CA THR A 229 2.27 22.06 5.89
C THR A 229 2.56 22.19 7.39
N ALA A 230 1.55 22.54 8.18
CA ALA A 230 1.67 22.62 9.64
C ALA A 230 1.66 21.24 10.31
N ASN A 231 1.00 20.25 9.70
CA ASN A 231 0.81 18.93 10.26
C ASN A 231 1.50 17.82 9.41
N ALA A 232 1.80 18.08 8.13
CA ALA A 232 2.48 17.13 7.26
C ALA A 232 3.92 16.86 7.74
N PRO A 233 4.24 15.61 8.16
CA PRO A 233 5.60 15.29 8.60
C PRO A 233 6.55 15.23 7.39
N LYS A 234 7.72 15.88 7.52
CA LYS A 234 8.75 15.93 6.46
C LYS A 234 9.83 14.88 6.64
N GLU A 235 10.11 14.51 7.88
CA GLU A 235 11.10 13.49 8.25
C GLU A 235 10.69 12.82 9.57
N GLY A 236 11.28 11.69 9.91
CA GLY A 236 11.03 11.01 11.17
C GLY A 236 11.42 9.54 11.16
N LEU A 237 10.98 8.82 12.18
CA LEU A 237 11.28 7.43 12.41
C LEU A 237 10.63 6.50 11.37
N LEU A 238 11.28 5.34 11.16
CA LEU A 238 10.66 4.13 10.60
C LEU A 238 10.35 3.17 11.75
N ALA A 239 9.14 2.58 11.74
CA ALA A 239 8.79 1.57 12.72
C ALA A 239 7.74 0.59 12.17
N LEU A 240 7.77 -0.65 12.69
CA LEU A 240 6.83 -1.72 12.37
C LEU A 240 5.79 -1.82 13.48
N GLN A 241 4.52 -1.97 13.12
CA GLN A 241 3.42 -1.99 14.10
C GLN A 241 2.95 -3.41 14.43
N ILE A 242 2.63 -3.65 15.71
CA ILE A 242 1.63 -4.62 16.14
C ILE A 242 0.43 -3.83 16.64
N HIS A 243 -0.72 -4.02 15.99
CA HIS A 243 -1.96 -3.34 16.35
C HIS A 243 -2.66 -4.03 17.53
N GLN A 244 -3.20 -3.26 18.47
CA GLN A 244 -4.09 -3.81 19.49
C GLN A 244 -5.33 -4.43 18.83
N GLY A 245 -5.78 -5.56 19.34
CA GLY A 245 -6.94 -6.25 18.75
C GLY A 245 -6.92 -7.73 19.03
N PRO A 246 -7.26 -8.58 18.07
CA PRO A 246 -7.17 -10.03 18.23
C PRO A 246 -5.70 -10.48 18.32
N PRO A 247 -5.45 -11.71 18.80
CA PRO A 247 -4.15 -12.34 18.65
C PRO A 247 -3.73 -12.35 17.19
N MET A 248 -2.47 -11.99 16.91
CA MET A 248 -1.99 -11.84 15.54
C MET A 248 -0.53 -12.27 15.37
N VAL A 249 -0.18 -12.57 14.14
CA VAL A 249 1.21 -12.75 13.69
C VAL A 249 1.42 -11.91 12.46
N VAL A 250 2.45 -11.10 12.47
CA VAL A 250 2.92 -10.33 11.32
C VAL A 250 4.41 -10.54 11.11
N GLN A 251 4.82 -10.61 9.86
CA GLN A 251 6.21 -10.82 9.49
C GLN A 251 6.67 -9.85 8.41
N PHE A 252 7.94 -9.46 8.49
CA PHE A 252 8.58 -8.53 7.56
C PHE A 252 9.98 -9.01 7.18
N LYS A 253 10.38 -8.80 5.91
CA LYS A 253 11.74 -9.09 5.43
C LYS A 253 12.09 -8.29 4.18
N ASN A 254 13.33 -8.45 3.71
CA ASN A 254 13.81 -7.91 2.44
C ASN A 254 13.63 -6.39 2.33
N PHE A 255 14.00 -5.67 3.39
CA PHE A 255 13.93 -4.22 3.41
C PHE A 255 15.04 -3.61 2.56
N LYS A 256 14.66 -2.69 1.69
CA LYS A 256 15.55 -1.87 0.87
C LYS A 256 15.14 -0.42 1.02
N LEU A 257 16.01 0.38 1.58
CA LEU A 257 15.82 1.80 1.80
C LEU A 257 16.74 2.58 0.87
N VAL A 258 16.16 3.49 0.09
CA VAL A 258 16.88 4.45 -0.76
C VAL A 258 16.50 5.85 -0.30
N GLU A 259 17.46 6.62 0.19
CA GLU A 259 17.24 8.01 0.65
C GLU A 259 17.74 8.97 -0.42
N SER A 260 16.95 10.02 -0.72
CA SER A 260 17.43 11.16 -1.51
C SER A 260 18.30 12.05 -0.63
N LYS A 261 19.48 12.39 -1.15
CA LYS A 261 20.38 13.40 -0.52
C LYS A 261 19.93 14.80 -0.88
#